data_b8b693cdec9b7057d530b0d85f2099e8
#
_entry.id   b8b693cdec9b7057d530b0d85f2099e8
#
_cell.length_a   1.000
_cell.length_b   1.000
_cell.length_c   1.000
_cell.angle_alpha   90.00
_cell.angle_beta   90.00
_cell.angle_gamma   90.00
#
_symmetry.space_group_name_H-M   'P 1'
#
loop_
_entity.id
_entity.type
_entity.pdbx_description
1 polymer ?
#
loop_
_entity_poly.entity_id
_entity_poly.type
_entity_poly.pdbx_seq_one_letter_code
_entity_poly.pdbx_strand_id
1 'polypeptide(L)'
;MYQMHEGTLALPVEWQDKTMNVFVSAATGTEGVSLVITRERLPWGMKFDEYVASEIRKMAKKVPEYAEVSSVKATVSGRDAHVHEFTWTNNNASIHQQLTMVEYGQVAMMLTFTAPGALSDTQREQVSAVIQSLQLRAPN
;
A
#
# COMPACT_ATOMS: atom_id res chain seq x y z
N MET A 1 2.65 19.73 -17.59
CA MET A 1 3.78 19.90 -16.65
C MET A 1 3.56 19.00 -15.44
N TYR A 2 4.54 18.22 -15.10
CA TYR A 2 4.50 17.40 -13.90
C TYR A 2 5.12 18.18 -12.73
N GLN A 3 4.43 18.16 -11.57
CA GLN A 3 4.89 18.82 -10.35
C GLN A 3 5.49 17.82 -9.36
N MET A 4 6.66 18.17 -8.84
CA MET A 4 7.30 17.44 -7.74
C MET A 4 7.71 18.45 -6.67
N HIS A 5 8.28 18.00 -5.55
CA HIS A 5 8.60 18.90 -4.44
C HIS A 5 9.52 20.05 -4.84
N GLU A 6 10.50 19.78 -5.69
CA GLU A 6 11.54 20.74 -6.05
C GLU A 6 11.15 21.67 -7.20
N GLY A 7 10.14 21.32 -7.96
CA GLY A 7 9.73 22.11 -9.12
C GLY A 7 8.90 21.33 -10.11
N THR A 8 9.00 21.71 -11.36
CA THR A 8 8.20 21.10 -12.44
C THR A 8 9.11 20.61 -13.56
N LEU A 9 8.62 19.60 -14.29
CA LEU A 9 9.28 19.18 -15.52
C LEU A 9 8.24 18.83 -16.58
N ALA A 10 8.68 18.91 -17.84
CA ALA A 10 7.86 18.56 -18.97
C ALA A 10 8.24 17.15 -19.43
N LEU A 11 7.28 16.24 -19.38
CA LEU A 11 7.49 14.85 -19.81
C LEU A 11 6.75 14.57 -21.11
N PRO A 12 7.30 13.68 -21.95
CA PRO A 12 6.54 13.22 -23.12
C PRO A 12 5.20 12.63 -22.70
N VAL A 13 4.17 12.86 -23.50
CA VAL A 13 2.79 12.46 -23.20
C VAL A 13 2.68 10.95 -22.98
N GLU A 14 3.47 10.16 -23.70
CA GLU A 14 3.42 8.71 -23.62
C GLU A 14 4.11 8.10 -22.39
N TRP A 15 4.85 8.91 -21.63
CA TRP A 15 5.47 8.43 -20.40
C TRP A 15 4.41 8.30 -19.30
N GLN A 16 4.51 7.23 -18.52
CA GLN A 16 3.57 6.95 -17.43
C GLN A 16 4.16 7.38 -16.10
N ASP A 17 3.33 8.06 -15.29
CA ASP A 17 3.72 8.46 -13.95
C ASP A 17 3.64 7.23 -13.02
N LYS A 18 4.79 6.82 -12.50
CA LYS A 18 4.92 5.72 -11.55
C LYS A 18 5.40 6.23 -10.19
N THR A 19 4.94 7.40 -9.80
CA THR A 19 5.34 8.04 -8.55
C THR A 19 5.04 7.14 -7.35
N MET A 20 6.02 7.04 -6.46
CA MET A 20 5.88 6.33 -5.19
C MET A 20 6.23 7.29 -4.06
N ASN A 21 5.52 7.14 -2.93
CA ASN A 21 5.87 7.83 -1.70
C ASN A 21 6.44 6.81 -0.73
N VAL A 22 7.59 7.10 -0.14
CA VAL A 22 8.25 6.19 0.79
C VAL A 22 8.53 6.93 2.10
N PHE A 23 8.07 6.36 3.20
CA PHE A 23 8.27 6.91 4.54
C PHE A 23 8.83 5.83 5.45
N VAL A 24 9.71 6.23 6.36
CA VAL A 24 10.25 5.31 7.36
C VAL A 24 10.09 5.92 8.75
N SER A 25 9.70 5.10 9.72
CA SER A 25 9.42 5.59 11.07
C SER A 25 10.66 5.78 11.92
N ALA A 26 11.80 5.22 11.50
CA ALA A 26 13.07 5.35 12.19
C ALA A 26 14.17 5.67 11.21
N ALA A 27 15.03 6.63 11.57
CA ALA A 27 16.15 7.05 10.72
C ALA A 27 17.21 5.96 10.58
N THR A 28 17.37 5.12 11.62
CA THR A 28 18.33 4.02 11.64
C THR A 28 17.73 2.85 12.42
N GLY A 29 18.15 1.66 12.07
CA GLY A 29 17.76 0.46 12.81
C GLY A 29 16.76 -0.41 12.08
N THR A 30 16.58 -1.61 12.63
CA THR A 30 15.78 -2.67 12.05
C THR A 30 14.37 -2.77 12.63
N GLU A 31 14.00 -1.85 13.55
CA GLU A 31 12.74 -1.93 14.29
C GLU A 31 11.65 -0.99 13.78
N GLY A 32 11.97 -0.15 12.81
CA GLY A 32 11.04 0.81 12.28
C GLY A 32 10.04 0.19 11.30
N VAL A 33 8.90 0.88 11.16
CA VAL A 33 7.91 0.54 10.14
C VAL A 33 8.16 1.42 8.92
N SER A 34 8.12 0.83 7.74
CA SER A 34 8.14 1.60 6.50
C SER A 34 6.74 1.64 5.90
N LEU A 35 6.45 2.73 5.19
CA LEU A 35 5.23 2.88 4.40
C LEU A 35 5.61 3.22 2.98
N VAL A 36 5.14 2.42 2.04
CA VAL A 36 5.28 2.70 0.61
C VAL A 36 3.89 2.88 0.02
N ILE A 37 3.66 4.02 -0.64
CA ILE A 37 2.40 4.29 -1.32
C ILE A 37 2.65 4.21 -2.82
N THR A 38 1.92 3.32 -3.47
CA THR A 38 1.96 3.16 -4.93
C THR A 38 0.56 3.33 -5.50
N ARG A 39 0.46 3.55 -6.80
CA ARG A 39 -0.81 3.68 -7.51
C ARG A 39 -0.77 2.80 -8.73
N GLU A 40 -1.87 2.13 -8.99
CA GLU A 40 -1.99 1.28 -10.16
C GLU A 40 -3.37 1.48 -10.79
N ARG A 41 -3.39 1.64 -12.11
CA ARG A 41 -4.63 1.79 -12.82
C ARG A 41 -5.38 0.46 -12.83
N LEU A 42 -6.68 0.51 -12.49
CA LEU A 42 -7.52 -0.69 -12.59
C LEU A 42 -7.62 -1.12 -14.05
N PRO A 43 -7.44 -2.41 -14.35
CA PRO A 43 -7.64 -2.93 -15.70
C PRO A 43 -9.05 -2.62 -16.20
N TRP A 44 -9.19 -2.36 -17.49
CA TRP A 44 -10.48 -2.05 -18.07
C TRP A 44 -11.50 -3.16 -17.79
N GLY A 45 -12.68 -2.77 -17.32
CA GLY A 45 -13.76 -3.71 -17.02
C GLY A 45 -13.61 -4.46 -15.68
N MET A 46 -12.52 -4.26 -14.96
CA MET A 46 -12.31 -4.91 -13.68
C MET A 46 -12.83 -4.04 -12.55
N LYS A 47 -13.64 -4.64 -11.67
CA LYS A 47 -14.12 -3.97 -10.47
C LYS A 47 -13.05 -3.98 -9.39
N PHE A 48 -13.15 -3.05 -8.46
CA PHE A 48 -12.19 -2.94 -7.36
C PHE A 48 -12.07 -4.24 -6.57
N ASP A 49 -13.19 -4.87 -6.21
CA ASP A 49 -13.18 -6.14 -5.46
C ASP A 49 -12.45 -7.24 -6.22
N GLU A 50 -12.62 -7.31 -7.53
CA GLU A 50 -11.94 -8.28 -8.38
C GLU A 50 -10.44 -8.01 -8.42
N TYR A 51 -10.06 -6.73 -8.49
CA TYR A 51 -8.67 -6.30 -8.47
C TYR A 51 -8.01 -6.71 -7.15
N VAL A 52 -8.67 -6.42 -6.02
CA VAL A 52 -8.17 -6.79 -4.69
C VAL A 52 -7.91 -8.29 -4.60
N ALA A 53 -8.89 -9.11 -4.99
CA ALA A 53 -8.75 -10.55 -4.95
C ALA A 53 -7.60 -11.04 -5.83
N SER A 54 -7.43 -10.46 -7.02
CA SER A 54 -6.35 -10.78 -7.94
C SER A 54 -4.98 -10.45 -7.35
N GLU A 55 -4.84 -9.27 -6.75
CA GLU A 55 -3.57 -8.84 -6.16
C GLU A 55 -3.18 -9.71 -4.98
N ILE A 56 -4.13 -10.07 -4.13
CA ILE A 56 -3.86 -10.97 -2.99
C ILE A 56 -3.39 -12.33 -3.48
N ARG A 57 -4.03 -12.89 -4.51
CA ARG A 57 -3.61 -14.17 -5.08
C ARG A 57 -2.19 -14.12 -5.65
N LYS A 58 -1.87 -13.05 -6.37
CA LYS A 58 -0.53 -12.86 -6.93
C LYS A 58 0.51 -12.79 -5.84
N MET A 59 0.22 -12.03 -4.78
CA MET A 59 1.14 -11.86 -3.66
C MET A 59 1.38 -13.17 -2.93
N ALA A 60 0.33 -13.95 -2.68
CA ALA A 60 0.44 -15.23 -2.01
C ALA A 60 1.33 -16.22 -2.76
N LYS A 61 1.40 -16.11 -4.09
CA LYS A 61 2.25 -16.96 -4.92
C LYS A 61 3.68 -16.43 -5.04
N LYS A 62 3.86 -15.12 -4.86
CA LYS A 62 5.14 -14.45 -5.14
C LYS A 62 6.11 -14.51 -3.95
N VAL A 63 5.61 -14.48 -2.72
CA VAL A 63 6.46 -14.38 -1.54
C VAL A 63 6.59 -15.73 -0.83
N PRO A 64 7.81 -16.08 -0.36
CA PRO A 64 8.03 -17.35 0.33
C PRO A 64 7.33 -17.40 1.69
N GLU A 65 6.81 -18.56 2.02
CA GLU A 65 6.19 -18.83 3.32
C GLU A 65 5.08 -17.83 3.68
N TYR A 66 4.28 -17.48 2.68
CA TYR A 66 3.16 -16.57 2.86
C TYR A 66 2.15 -17.15 3.84
N ALA A 67 1.74 -16.31 4.81
CA ALA A 67 0.68 -16.66 5.76
C ALA A 67 -0.23 -15.46 5.98
N GLU A 68 -1.51 -15.62 5.71
CA GLU A 68 -2.50 -14.58 5.94
C GLU A 68 -2.80 -14.42 7.43
N VAL A 69 -2.75 -13.19 7.93
CA VAL A 69 -3.15 -12.87 9.30
C VAL A 69 -4.60 -12.42 9.33
N SER A 70 -4.98 -11.49 8.45
CA SER A 70 -6.36 -11.04 8.32
C SER A 70 -6.57 -10.39 6.96
N SER A 71 -7.83 -10.36 6.51
CA SER A 71 -8.19 -9.75 5.23
C SER A 71 -9.64 -9.28 5.35
N VAL A 72 -9.83 -7.95 5.42
CA VAL A 72 -11.14 -7.37 5.71
C VAL A 72 -11.43 -6.17 4.82
N LYS A 73 -12.70 -6.00 4.47
CA LYS A 73 -13.17 -4.79 3.81
C LYS A 73 -13.16 -3.64 4.81
N ALA A 74 -12.90 -2.43 4.30
CA ALA A 74 -12.82 -1.24 5.13
C ALA A 74 -13.29 -0.02 4.34
N THR A 75 -13.37 1.10 5.01
CA THR A 75 -13.64 2.41 4.40
C THR A 75 -12.52 3.36 4.80
N VAL A 76 -11.90 3.99 3.81
CA VAL A 76 -10.83 4.96 4.05
C VAL A 76 -11.17 6.24 3.30
N SER A 77 -11.22 7.36 4.01
CA SER A 77 -11.60 8.65 3.41
C SER A 77 -12.94 8.57 2.65
N GLY A 78 -13.90 7.79 3.18
CA GLY A 78 -15.21 7.60 2.56
C GLY A 78 -15.22 6.71 1.32
N ARG A 79 -14.12 6.03 1.03
CA ARG A 79 -13.97 5.19 -0.17
C ARG A 79 -13.84 3.73 0.19
N ASP A 80 -14.24 2.86 -0.73
CA ASP A 80 -14.07 1.43 -0.55
C ASP A 80 -12.60 1.09 -0.44
N ALA A 81 -12.27 0.24 0.53
CA ALA A 81 -10.92 -0.17 0.81
C ALA A 81 -10.88 -1.62 1.26
N HIS A 82 -9.69 -2.18 1.28
CA HIS A 82 -9.46 -3.53 1.78
C HIS A 82 -8.13 -3.54 2.54
N VAL A 83 -8.14 -4.10 3.74
CA VAL A 83 -6.93 -4.22 4.57
C VAL A 83 -6.53 -5.68 4.63
N HIS A 84 -5.37 -5.98 4.10
CA HIS A 84 -4.83 -7.33 4.03
C HIS A 84 -3.53 -7.40 4.80
N GLU A 85 -3.49 -8.23 5.82
CA GLU A 85 -2.31 -8.38 6.67
C GLU A 85 -1.78 -9.80 6.53
N PHE A 86 -0.46 -9.91 6.39
CA PHE A 86 0.19 -11.20 6.15
C PHE A 86 1.64 -11.16 6.62
N THR A 87 2.22 -12.36 6.74
CA THR A 87 3.65 -12.53 7.02
C THR A 87 4.28 -13.36 5.91
N TRP A 88 5.58 -13.20 5.74
CA TRP A 88 6.37 -14.00 4.83
C TRP A 88 7.82 -14.01 5.28
N THR A 89 8.67 -14.77 4.62
CA THR A 89 10.07 -14.93 5.01
C THR A 89 10.98 -14.56 3.86
N ASN A 90 11.94 -13.66 4.14
CA ASN A 90 12.95 -13.25 3.18
C ASN A 90 14.32 -13.61 3.74
N ASN A 91 15.01 -14.57 3.11
CA ASN A 91 16.34 -15.03 3.56
C ASN A 91 16.37 -15.38 5.06
N ASN A 92 15.38 -16.15 5.49
CA ASN A 92 15.20 -16.59 6.89
C ASN A 92 14.81 -15.48 7.87
N ALA A 93 14.55 -14.26 7.38
CA ALA A 93 14.04 -13.16 8.19
C ALA A 93 12.53 -13.07 8.03
N SER A 94 11.80 -13.04 9.14
CA SER A 94 10.35 -12.86 9.11
C SER A 94 9.99 -11.42 8.81
N ILE A 95 9.01 -11.22 7.92
CA ILE A 95 8.52 -9.90 7.53
C ILE A 95 7.01 -9.89 7.73
N HIS A 96 6.53 -8.83 8.37
CA HIS A 96 5.11 -8.61 8.61
C HIS A 96 4.66 -7.41 7.79
N GLN A 97 3.63 -7.60 6.98
CA GLN A 97 3.13 -6.52 6.11
C GLN A 97 1.63 -6.35 6.28
N GLN A 98 1.19 -5.10 6.21
CA GLN A 98 -0.22 -4.75 6.10
C GLN A 98 -0.40 -3.91 4.85
N LEU A 99 -1.18 -4.42 3.91
CA LEU A 99 -1.48 -3.76 2.65
C LEU A 99 -2.90 -3.21 2.71
N THR A 100 -3.02 -1.89 2.65
CA THR A 100 -4.32 -1.24 2.52
C THR A 100 -4.48 -0.78 1.08
N MET A 101 -5.49 -1.31 0.42
CA MET A 101 -5.85 -0.92 -0.94
C MET A 101 -7.07 -0.03 -0.88
N VAL A 102 -7.03 1.12 -1.55
CA VAL A 102 -8.10 2.10 -1.54
C VAL A 102 -8.52 2.42 -2.98
N GLU A 103 -9.80 2.34 -3.24
CA GLU A 103 -10.35 2.71 -4.54
C GLU A 103 -10.32 4.23 -4.71
N TYR A 104 -9.66 4.71 -5.75
CA TYR A 104 -9.57 6.15 -6.05
C TYR A 104 -9.88 6.37 -7.53
N GLY A 105 -11.17 6.46 -7.86
CA GLY A 105 -11.61 6.51 -9.25
C GLY A 105 -11.21 5.22 -9.98
N GLN A 106 -10.50 5.35 -11.08
CA GLN A 106 -10.01 4.21 -11.86
C GLN A 106 -8.63 3.73 -11.41
N VAL A 107 -8.19 4.14 -10.21
CA VAL A 107 -6.88 3.82 -9.66
C VAL A 107 -7.05 3.11 -8.32
N ALA A 108 -6.24 2.09 -8.09
CA ALA A 108 -6.08 1.52 -6.76
C ALA A 108 -4.86 2.14 -6.10
N MET A 109 -5.05 2.80 -4.96
CA MET A 109 -3.94 3.25 -4.13
C MET A 109 -3.56 2.11 -3.21
N MET A 110 -2.26 1.85 -3.11
CA MET A 110 -1.75 0.77 -2.29
C MET A 110 -0.81 1.34 -1.24
N LEU A 111 -1.23 1.22 0.02
CA LEU A 111 -0.43 1.65 1.16
C LEU A 111 0.12 0.41 1.84
N THR A 112 1.41 0.15 1.64
CA THR A 112 2.07 -1.05 2.16
C THR A 112 2.92 -0.68 3.37
N PHE A 113 2.51 -1.15 4.54
CA PHE A 113 3.28 -1.03 5.77
C PHE A 113 4.08 -2.30 5.98
N THR A 114 5.37 -2.14 6.30
CA THR A 114 6.27 -3.27 6.49
C THR A 114 7.00 -3.13 7.82
N ALA A 115 6.98 -4.19 8.62
CA ALA A 115 7.72 -4.28 9.86
C ALA A 115 8.63 -5.51 9.83
N PRO A 116 9.89 -5.41 10.26
CA PRO A 116 10.72 -6.59 10.43
C PRO A 116 10.24 -7.38 11.63
N GLY A 117 10.12 -8.70 11.48
CA GLY A 117 9.62 -9.56 12.53
C GLY A 117 8.11 -9.52 12.64
N ALA A 118 7.59 -8.93 13.68
CA ALA A 118 6.15 -8.83 13.94
C ALA A 118 5.73 -7.38 14.14
N LEU A 119 4.49 -7.07 13.77
CA LEU A 119 3.90 -5.77 14.03
C LEU A 119 3.46 -5.74 15.50
N SER A 120 4.05 -4.85 16.30
CA SER A 120 3.65 -4.69 17.72
C SER A 120 2.30 -3.99 17.79
N ASP A 121 1.65 -4.06 18.96
CA ASP A 121 0.37 -3.37 19.18
C ASP A 121 0.51 -1.86 18.99
N THR A 122 1.61 -1.28 19.50
CA THR A 122 1.90 0.14 19.32
C THR A 122 2.06 0.50 17.84
N GLN A 123 2.80 -0.30 17.09
CA GLN A 123 2.98 -0.10 15.66
C GLN A 123 1.66 -0.24 14.91
N ARG A 124 0.83 -1.21 15.31
CA ARG A 124 -0.49 -1.42 14.71
C ARG A 124 -1.39 -0.20 14.93
N GLU A 125 -1.35 0.39 16.11
CA GLU A 125 -2.08 1.63 16.41
C GLU A 125 -1.59 2.79 15.56
N GLN A 126 -0.27 2.92 15.40
CA GLN A 126 0.32 3.97 14.55
C GLN A 126 -0.10 3.81 13.10
N VAL A 127 -0.04 2.59 12.58
CA VAL A 127 -0.47 2.28 11.20
C VAL A 127 -1.94 2.63 11.02
N SER A 128 -2.80 2.23 11.94
CA SER A 128 -4.22 2.54 11.89
C SER A 128 -4.46 4.05 11.90
N ALA A 129 -3.75 4.78 12.76
CA ALA A 129 -3.88 6.24 12.84
C ALA A 129 -3.46 6.92 11.54
N VAL A 130 -2.39 6.44 10.90
CA VAL A 130 -1.94 6.98 9.62
C VAL A 130 -3.00 6.78 8.54
N ILE A 131 -3.55 5.57 8.44
CA ILE A 131 -4.59 5.27 7.45
C ILE A 131 -5.83 6.12 7.69
N GLN A 132 -6.27 6.25 8.94
CA GLN A 132 -7.47 7.03 9.28
C GLN A 132 -7.27 8.53 9.06
N SER A 133 -6.03 9.01 9.03
CA SER A 133 -5.73 10.42 8.76
C SER A 133 -5.80 10.77 7.28
N LEU A 134 -5.85 9.78 6.40
CA LEU A 134 -5.85 10.02 4.96
C LEU A 134 -7.12 10.76 4.54
N GLN A 135 -6.93 11.89 3.87
CA GLN A 135 -8.03 12.69 3.33
C GLN A 135 -7.80 12.86 1.83
N LEU A 136 -8.59 12.14 1.06
CA LEU A 136 -8.48 12.15 -0.39
C LEU A 136 -9.43 13.21 -0.98
N ARG A 137 -8.90 14.02 -1.88
CA ARG A 137 -9.76 14.89 -2.70
C ARG A 137 -10.41 14.06 -3.80
N ALA A 138 -11.43 14.62 -4.44
CA ALA A 138 -12.08 13.93 -5.54
C ALA A 138 -11.09 13.64 -6.67
N PRO A 139 -11.16 12.45 -7.31
CA PRO A 139 -10.30 12.15 -8.46
C PRO A 139 -10.66 13.05 -9.64
N ASN A 140 -9.65 13.41 -10.41
CA ASN A 140 -9.84 14.21 -11.63
C ASN A 140 -10.29 13.33 -12.78
#